data_c1d319d803a07b544ba7b958ea31bbd5
#
_entry.id   c1d319d803a07b544ba7b958ea31bbd5
#
_cell.length_a   1.000
_cell.length_b   1.000
_cell.length_c   1.000
_cell.angle_alpha   90.00
_cell.angle_beta   90.00
_cell.angle_gamma   90.00
#
_symmetry.space_group_name_H-M   'P 1'
#
loop_
_entity.id
_entity.type
_entity.pdbx_description
1 polymer ?
#
loop_
_entity_poly.entity_id
_entity_poly.type
_entity_poly.pdbx_seq_one_letter_code
_entity_poly.pdbx_strand_id
1 'polypeptide(L)'
;GNVYVGTDAQAGDVIINDISEMTGMIFADPEKASSASETSGGSVAGFSDAATPAKAYLVAGRNALWATDAAKAEGVAAFNKIGSAQGLVWGEDVTAALYVGKTLQLGTTGSVLVDGSATGSNVATRVDGSATINDKCMLIVNQNVGEAIVGGNVVLAEGSYLGVVNSSVGEFKLASGTVTDNGTEVVTDNPFIQGSINAADKTVVNKLDAESGLGAIASTGVQAMARRADFVMTETVANRTSLDQPMHAGVNLWADVSGERYEADKLDNNGSFRADAAYATFGGDVEVLEGLTAGLALQYGDASLRSDVSGIKNDITSYGLTAYAGKSFGAAKIVGELAWLKSENDITAHQTALNQKLDANIYSAGVRAQYELAAGSFKFVPSIGLRVSRLETDDMTVGSIKVDEGDLTYVQMPISLRISGFEADAAGWTLAPSFKVAYVPTFGDKEVKVLGYSQDVLDMSPVQADFGLRAVNGNLMFNVDMMLGGGEAGTSSIGGKVGVKYAF
;
A
#
# COMPACT_ATOMS: atom_id res chain seq x y z
N GLY A 1 -6.57 28.89 -0.45
CA GLY A 1 -6.46 30.26 0.07
C GLY A 1 -7.00 30.39 1.48
N ASN A 2 -6.60 31.45 2.19
CA ASN A 2 -7.09 31.73 3.54
C ASN A 2 -8.46 32.41 3.48
N VAL A 3 -9.33 32.13 4.45
CA VAL A 3 -10.59 32.83 4.65
C VAL A 3 -10.46 33.68 5.90
N TYR A 4 -10.63 34.99 5.74
CA TYR A 4 -10.65 35.94 6.85
C TYR A 4 -12.06 36.44 7.06
N VAL A 5 -12.56 36.33 8.26
CA VAL A 5 -13.81 36.98 8.65
C VAL A 5 -13.49 38.34 9.23
N GLY A 6 -14.02 39.39 8.59
CA GLY A 6 -13.60 40.77 8.82
C GLY A 6 -13.72 41.26 10.27
N THR A 7 -12.91 42.29 10.54
CA THR A 7 -12.65 42.86 11.87
C THR A 7 -13.83 43.62 12.49
N ASP A 8 -14.72 44.14 11.66
CA ASP A 8 -15.89 44.91 12.11
C ASP A 8 -17.18 44.10 12.14
N ALA A 9 -17.08 42.82 11.80
CA ALA A 9 -18.22 41.95 11.88
C ALA A 9 -18.58 41.74 13.36
N GLN A 10 -19.67 42.30 13.77
CA GLN A 10 -20.39 41.74 14.90
C GLN A 10 -20.71 40.31 14.51
N ALA A 11 -19.73 39.49 14.75
CA ALA A 11 -19.66 38.08 14.58
C ALA A 11 -20.84 37.44 13.87
N GLY A 12 -20.85 37.54 12.55
CA GLY A 12 -21.65 36.67 11.71
C GLY A 12 -21.06 35.28 11.68
N ASP A 13 -21.87 34.30 11.39
CA ASP A 13 -21.41 32.94 11.14
C ASP A 13 -20.68 32.89 9.81
N VAL A 14 -19.54 32.18 9.77
CA VAL A 14 -18.93 31.81 8.51
C VAL A 14 -19.58 30.52 8.05
N ILE A 15 -20.33 30.60 6.97
CA ILE A 15 -20.95 29.45 6.34
C ILE A 15 -20.15 29.14 5.07
N ILE A 16 -19.56 27.94 5.02
CA ILE A 16 -18.79 27.47 3.88
C ILE A 16 -19.56 26.30 3.27
N ASN A 17 -20.14 26.51 2.09
CA ASN A 17 -20.91 25.53 1.37
C ASN A 17 -20.15 25.07 0.11
N ASP A 18 -20.34 23.82 -0.30
CA ASP A 18 -19.84 23.25 -1.56
C ASP A 18 -18.32 23.32 -1.79
N ILE A 19 -17.54 23.25 -0.73
CA ILE A 19 -16.09 23.14 -0.84
C ILE A 19 -15.69 21.69 -0.90
N SER A 20 -15.11 21.26 -2.02
CA SER A 20 -14.53 19.93 -2.19
C SER A 20 -13.15 19.82 -1.53
N GLU A 21 -12.39 20.91 -1.49
CA GLU A 21 -11.05 20.99 -0.91
C GLU A 21 -10.76 22.45 -0.52
N MET A 22 -10.23 22.65 0.68
CA MET A 22 -9.77 23.95 1.12
C MET A 22 -8.35 23.84 1.67
N THR A 23 -7.40 24.47 0.98
CA THR A 23 -6.04 24.63 1.46
C THR A 23 -5.87 26.05 1.99
N GLY A 24 -5.59 26.17 3.28
CA GLY A 24 -5.46 27.47 3.95
C GLY A 24 -6.09 27.46 5.34
N MET A 25 -6.19 28.62 5.93
CA MET A 25 -6.74 28.80 7.28
C MET A 25 -8.05 29.56 7.24
N ILE A 26 -8.97 29.22 8.15
CA ILE A 26 -10.17 29.99 8.46
C ILE A 26 -9.92 30.76 9.74
N PHE A 27 -9.92 32.09 9.64
CA PHE A 27 -9.81 32.99 10.79
C PHE A 27 -11.16 33.62 11.04
N ALA A 28 -11.80 33.28 12.15
CA ALA A 28 -12.96 33.99 12.63
C ALA A 28 -12.48 35.15 13.51
N ASP A 29 -12.44 36.35 12.95
CA ASP A 29 -12.01 37.59 13.59
C ASP A 29 -10.55 37.60 14.12
N PRO A 30 -9.53 37.53 13.22
CA PRO A 30 -8.15 37.44 13.63
C PRO A 30 -7.63 38.71 14.37
N GLU A 31 -8.20 39.88 14.15
CA GLU A 31 -7.77 41.09 14.84
C GLU A 31 -8.33 41.16 16.26
N LYS A 32 -9.54 40.72 16.49
CA LYS A 32 -10.09 40.63 17.82
C LYS A 32 -9.46 39.53 18.67
N ALA A 33 -9.08 38.43 18.05
CA ALA A 33 -8.29 37.38 18.70
C ALA A 33 -6.94 37.88 19.21
N SER A 34 -6.45 39.03 18.72
CA SER A 34 -5.19 39.64 19.18
C SER A 34 -5.31 40.48 20.43
N SER A 35 -6.48 40.78 20.91
CA SER A 35 -6.68 41.50 22.17
C SER A 35 -6.99 40.52 23.30
N ALA A 36 -6.21 40.56 24.36
CA ALA A 36 -6.32 39.63 25.50
C ALA A 36 -7.65 39.68 26.28
N SER A 37 -8.55 40.57 25.91
CA SER A 37 -9.84 40.76 26.56
C SER A 37 -11.05 40.32 25.73
N GLU A 38 -10.88 39.88 24.49
CA GLU A 38 -12.02 39.58 23.62
C GLU A 38 -12.08 38.08 23.25
N THR A 39 -13.08 37.43 23.84
CA THR A 39 -13.46 36.04 23.52
C THR A 39 -14.48 35.97 22.37
N SER A 40 -14.54 36.99 21.52
CA SER A 40 -15.57 37.15 20.51
C SER A 40 -15.13 36.73 19.13
N GLY A 41 -14.65 35.50 18.96
CA GLY A 41 -14.50 34.91 17.66
C GLY A 41 -15.84 34.66 16.97
N GLY A 42 -15.85 34.59 15.65
CA GLY A 42 -17.05 34.21 14.88
C GLY A 42 -17.34 32.72 14.98
N SER A 43 -18.51 32.32 14.53
CA SER A 43 -18.88 30.92 14.35
C SER A 43 -18.56 30.47 12.93
N VAL A 44 -18.14 29.21 12.79
CA VAL A 44 -17.95 28.54 11.51
C VAL A 44 -19.09 27.53 11.37
N ALA A 45 -19.94 27.70 10.37
CA ALA A 45 -21.06 26.81 10.10
C ALA A 45 -20.96 26.22 8.69
N GLY A 46 -21.14 24.91 8.60
CA GLY A 46 -21.57 24.17 7.43
C GLY A 46 -20.53 23.98 6.31
N PHE A 47 -20.22 22.77 6.04
CA PHE A 47 -19.78 22.28 4.73
C PHE A 47 -20.97 21.56 4.12
N SER A 48 -21.24 21.82 2.87
CA SER A 48 -22.52 21.70 2.19
C SER A 48 -23.15 20.31 2.07
N ASP A 49 -24.41 20.32 1.61
CA ASP A 49 -25.24 19.18 1.21
C ASP A 49 -24.88 18.55 -0.16
N ALA A 50 -23.68 18.79 -0.70
CA ALA A 50 -23.26 18.26 -1.97
C ALA A 50 -23.17 16.72 -1.95
N ALA A 51 -23.47 16.11 -3.10
CA ALA A 51 -23.45 14.64 -3.27
C ALA A 51 -22.04 14.01 -3.08
N THR A 52 -21.02 14.82 -3.05
CA THR A 52 -19.63 14.46 -2.72
C THR A 52 -19.22 15.13 -1.41
N PRO A 53 -18.62 14.42 -0.45
CA PRO A 53 -18.18 15.04 0.80
C PRO A 53 -17.21 16.17 0.51
N ALA A 54 -17.54 17.38 0.96
CA ALA A 54 -16.62 18.51 0.91
C ALA A 54 -15.51 18.28 1.93
N LYS A 55 -14.26 18.32 1.50
CA LYS A 55 -13.09 18.25 2.38
C LYS A 55 -12.53 19.65 2.54
N ALA A 56 -12.52 20.16 3.78
CA ALA A 56 -11.82 21.38 4.08
C ALA A 56 -10.51 21.03 4.79
N TYR A 57 -9.41 21.38 4.16
CA TYR A 57 -8.08 21.26 4.74
C TYR A 57 -7.70 22.61 5.34
N LEU A 58 -7.48 22.62 6.65
CA LEU A 58 -6.93 23.78 7.34
C LEU A 58 -5.46 23.50 7.61
N VAL A 59 -4.61 24.09 6.83
CA VAL A 59 -3.19 23.83 6.91
C VAL A 59 -2.46 25.12 7.21
N ALA A 60 -1.79 25.19 8.36
CA ALA A 60 -0.91 26.29 8.73
C ALA A 60 0.45 25.74 9.12
N GLY A 61 1.50 26.25 8.54
CA GLY A 61 2.86 25.86 8.90
C GLY A 61 3.84 25.73 7.75
N ARG A 62 5.07 25.34 8.05
CA ARG A 62 6.19 25.36 7.08
C ARG A 62 6.04 24.32 5.97
N ASN A 63 5.31 23.24 6.22
CA ASN A 63 5.14 22.12 5.30
C ASN A 63 3.75 22.05 4.68
N ALA A 64 2.93 23.07 4.88
CA ALA A 64 1.58 23.14 4.39
C ALA A 64 1.52 23.32 2.87
N LEU A 65 0.48 22.78 2.24
CA LEU A 65 0.17 22.99 0.83
C LEU A 65 -0.35 24.42 0.60
N TRP A 66 0.50 25.40 0.74
CA TRP A 66 0.18 26.79 0.46
C TRP A 66 0.37 27.08 -1.04
N ALA A 67 -0.53 27.86 -1.60
CA ALA A 67 -0.44 28.24 -3.01
C ALA A 67 0.83 29.03 -3.34
N THR A 68 1.40 29.76 -2.37
CA THR A 68 2.66 30.49 -2.51
C THR A 68 3.36 30.61 -1.15
N ASP A 69 4.69 30.81 -1.16
CA ASP A 69 5.47 31.04 0.06
C ASP A 69 5.00 32.29 0.83
N ALA A 70 4.54 33.34 0.12
CA ALA A 70 3.99 34.52 0.74
C ALA A 70 2.70 34.22 1.50
N ALA A 71 1.77 33.45 0.91
CA ALA A 71 0.54 33.03 1.56
C ALA A 71 0.80 32.16 2.80
N LYS A 72 1.81 31.30 2.74
CA LYS A 72 2.28 30.50 3.87
C LYS A 72 2.76 31.37 5.02
N ALA A 73 3.66 32.31 4.74
CA ALA A 73 4.21 33.20 5.76
C ALA A 73 3.14 34.04 6.44
N GLU A 74 2.19 34.57 5.66
CA GLU A 74 1.04 35.34 6.16
C GLU A 74 0.13 34.47 7.05
N GLY A 75 -0.21 33.26 6.59
CA GLY A 75 -1.03 32.34 7.34
C GLY A 75 -0.41 31.92 8.68
N VAL A 76 0.86 31.59 8.69
CA VAL A 76 1.60 31.25 9.92
C VAL A 76 1.66 32.42 10.89
N ALA A 77 1.92 33.64 10.39
CA ALA A 77 1.97 34.83 11.23
C ALA A 77 0.58 35.14 11.86
N ALA A 78 -0.48 35.05 11.08
CA ALA A 78 -1.84 35.25 11.58
C ALA A 78 -2.23 34.19 12.62
N PHE A 79 -1.90 32.93 12.37
CA PHE A 79 -2.15 31.85 13.31
C PHE A 79 -1.40 32.02 14.64
N ASN A 80 -0.12 32.36 14.61
CA ASN A 80 0.66 32.64 15.81
C ASN A 80 0.10 33.83 16.61
N LYS A 81 -0.44 34.83 15.93
CA LYS A 81 -1.10 35.98 16.57
C LYS A 81 -2.34 35.54 17.32
N ILE A 82 -3.20 34.70 16.73
CA ILE A 82 -4.39 34.16 17.39
C ILE A 82 -4.00 33.31 18.59
N GLY A 83 -3.07 32.40 18.43
CA GLY A 83 -2.58 31.53 19.49
C GLY A 83 -2.06 32.32 20.68
N SER A 84 -1.22 33.32 20.45
CA SER A 84 -0.67 34.20 21.50
C SER A 84 -1.75 34.98 22.23
N ALA A 85 -2.75 35.51 21.52
CA ALA A 85 -3.84 36.25 22.12
C ALA A 85 -4.72 35.41 23.06
N GLN A 86 -4.85 34.12 22.77
CA GLN A 86 -5.62 33.17 23.58
C GLN A 86 -4.79 32.47 24.66
N GLY A 87 -3.52 32.88 24.83
CA GLY A 87 -2.60 32.22 25.77
C GLY A 87 -2.15 30.82 25.32
N LEU A 88 -2.41 30.46 24.08
CA LEU A 88 -2.00 29.19 23.49
C LEU A 88 -0.56 29.34 22.98
N VAL A 89 0.34 28.49 23.44
CA VAL A 89 1.72 28.46 22.94
C VAL A 89 1.75 27.46 21.78
N TRP A 90 1.63 27.99 20.58
CA TRP A 90 1.84 27.22 19.37
C TRP A 90 3.33 27.24 19.02
N GLY A 91 3.95 26.10 18.96
CA GLY A 91 5.35 26.02 18.57
C GLY A 91 5.58 26.53 17.13
N GLU A 92 6.82 26.87 16.81
CA GLU A 92 7.21 27.29 15.45
C GLU A 92 6.91 26.22 14.37
N ASP A 93 6.65 25.02 14.82
CA ASP A 93 6.45 23.82 14.00
C ASP A 93 4.98 23.46 13.79
N VAL A 94 4.02 24.29 14.21
CA VAL A 94 2.60 24.03 13.97
C VAL A 94 2.31 24.00 12.47
N THR A 95 1.86 22.86 12.00
CA THR A 95 1.69 22.58 10.57
C THR A 95 0.22 22.65 10.14
N ALA A 96 -0.72 22.51 11.09
CA ALA A 96 -2.14 22.62 10.83
C ALA A 96 -2.89 23.08 12.07
N ALA A 97 -3.89 23.93 11.88
CA ALA A 97 -4.72 24.40 13.00
C ALA A 97 -6.11 24.82 12.56
N LEU A 98 -7.04 24.56 13.45
CA LEU A 98 -8.38 25.12 13.42
C LEU A 98 -8.65 25.83 14.74
N TYR A 99 -8.86 27.15 14.67
CA TYR A 99 -9.33 27.91 15.81
C TYR A 99 -10.70 28.52 15.52
N VAL A 100 -11.65 28.30 16.41
CA VAL A 100 -13.00 28.87 16.35
C VAL A 100 -13.34 29.46 17.70
N GLY A 101 -13.47 30.76 17.75
CA GLY A 101 -13.72 31.50 19.01
C GLY A 101 -15.12 31.35 19.59
N LYS A 102 -16.10 30.91 18.81
CA LYS A 102 -17.50 30.70 19.27
C LYS A 102 -17.97 29.28 18.96
N THR A 103 -18.78 29.12 17.95
CA THR A 103 -19.43 27.84 17.62
C THR A 103 -18.90 27.32 16.30
N LEU A 104 -18.54 26.02 16.27
CA LEU A 104 -18.26 25.25 15.07
C LEU A 104 -19.49 24.42 14.73
N GLN A 105 -20.00 24.57 13.52
CA GLN A 105 -21.03 23.69 12.98
C GLN A 105 -20.56 23.17 11.62
N LEU A 106 -20.43 21.87 11.47
CA LEU A 106 -20.19 21.20 10.20
C LEU A 106 -21.53 20.70 9.65
N GLY A 107 -21.77 20.95 8.37
CA GLY A 107 -23.00 20.58 7.67
C GLY A 107 -23.17 19.09 7.44
N THR A 108 -24.17 18.70 6.64
CA THR A 108 -24.56 17.30 6.42
C THR A 108 -23.56 16.50 5.56
N THR A 109 -22.75 17.18 4.76
CA THR A 109 -21.70 16.55 3.96
C THR A 109 -20.45 17.42 3.99
N GLY A 110 -19.41 16.97 4.62
CA GLY A 110 -18.16 17.69 4.62
C GLY A 110 -17.24 17.21 5.73
N SER A 111 -15.95 17.32 5.49
CA SER A 111 -14.93 17.06 6.50
C SER A 111 -14.05 18.30 6.66
N VAL A 112 -13.75 18.68 7.89
CA VAL A 112 -12.57 19.48 8.16
C VAL A 112 -11.43 18.51 8.35
N LEU A 113 -10.58 18.40 7.34
CA LEU A 113 -9.34 17.67 7.46
C LEU A 113 -8.25 18.68 7.79
N VAL A 114 -7.78 18.63 9.01
CA VAL A 114 -6.48 19.22 9.36
C VAL A 114 -5.45 18.22 8.89
N ASP A 115 -4.67 18.57 7.88
CA ASP A 115 -3.72 17.62 7.29
C ASP A 115 -2.69 17.17 8.33
N GLY A 116 -2.88 15.94 8.81
CA GLY A 116 -1.96 15.30 9.74
C GLY A 116 -0.70 14.70 9.09
N SER A 117 -0.53 14.81 7.77
CA SER A 117 0.72 14.38 7.09
C SER A 117 1.92 15.23 7.50
N ALA A 118 1.64 16.36 8.09
CA ALA A 118 2.63 17.11 8.82
C ALA A 118 2.90 16.40 10.15
N THR A 119 4.01 15.80 10.21
CA THR A 119 4.60 15.06 11.31
C THR A 119 4.12 15.45 12.72
N GLY A 120 3.37 14.56 13.27
CA GLY A 120 3.28 14.26 14.68
C GLY A 120 2.72 15.34 15.58
N SER A 121 3.45 16.25 16.08
CA SER A 121 3.07 17.06 17.25
C SER A 121 2.30 18.35 16.93
N ASN A 122 2.02 18.67 15.68
CA ASN A 122 1.80 20.04 15.23
C ASN A 122 0.40 20.31 14.67
N VAL A 123 -0.57 19.40 14.86
CA VAL A 123 -1.98 19.65 14.57
C VAL A 123 -2.66 20.17 15.83
N ALA A 124 -3.33 21.31 15.71
CA ALA A 124 -4.05 21.91 16.81
C ALA A 124 -5.45 22.31 16.39
N THR A 125 -6.44 21.75 17.05
CA THR A 125 -7.84 22.14 16.91
C THR A 125 -8.34 22.69 18.24
N ARG A 126 -8.94 23.88 18.20
CA ARG A 126 -9.55 24.54 19.36
C ARG A 126 -10.86 25.19 18.97
N VAL A 127 -11.89 24.90 19.72
CA VAL A 127 -13.21 25.57 19.64
C VAL A 127 -13.54 26.08 21.02
N ASP A 128 -13.55 27.40 21.22
CA ASP A 128 -13.84 27.97 22.53
C ASP A 128 -15.33 27.84 22.92
N GLY A 129 -16.23 27.86 21.95
CA GLY A 129 -17.66 27.65 22.15
C GLY A 129 -18.06 26.18 22.02
N SER A 130 -19.22 25.92 21.44
CA SER A 130 -19.75 24.58 21.21
C SER A 130 -19.48 24.11 19.80
N ALA A 131 -19.38 22.79 19.59
CA ALA A 131 -19.21 22.17 18.29
C ALA A 131 -20.38 21.23 17.97
N THR A 132 -20.88 21.29 16.73
CA THR A 132 -21.87 20.36 16.19
C THR A 132 -21.31 19.74 14.91
N ILE A 133 -21.20 18.44 14.88
CA ILE A 133 -20.68 17.68 13.75
C ILE A 133 -21.81 16.81 13.23
N ASN A 134 -22.31 17.13 12.05
CA ASN A 134 -23.44 16.44 11.43
C ASN A 134 -23.00 15.20 10.63
N ASP A 135 -23.99 14.44 10.11
CA ASP A 135 -23.78 13.26 9.28
C ASP A 135 -22.75 13.52 8.16
N LYS A 136 -21.87 12.58 7.94
CA LYS A 136 -20.76 12.60 6.95
C LYS A 136 -19.74 13.72 7.12
N CYS A 137 -19.78 14.45 8.23
CA CYS A 137 -18.76 15.44 8.57
C CYS A 137 -17.70 14.84 9.49
N MET A 138 -16.47 15.32 9.38
CA MET A 138 -15.35 14.92 10.22
C MET A 138 -14.73 16.13 10.92
N LEU A 139 -14.59 16.03 12.25
CA LEU A 139 -13.72 16.91 13.02
C LEU A 139 -12.41 16.18 13.32
N ILE A 140 -11.28 16.80 13.00
CA ILE A 140 -9.96 16.22 13.30
C ILE A 140 -9.37 16.91 14.53
N VAL A 141 -8.90 16.09 15.47
CA VAL A 141 -8.38 16.51 16.77
C VAL A 141 -7.03 15.86 17.04
N ASN A 142 -6.20 16.52 17.85
CA ASN A 142 -4.89 15.99 18.24
C ASN A 142 -4.97 15.47 19.69
N GLN A 143 -4.56 14.22 19.89
CA GLN A 143 -4.54 13.62 21.24
C GLN A 143 -3.58 14.32 22.20
N ASN A 144 -2.50 14.93 21.72
CA ASN A 144 -1.46 15.52 22.56
C ASN A 144 -1.81 16.92 23.08
N VAL A 145 -3.01 17.40 22.82
CA VAL A 145 -3.50 18.67 23.40
C VAL A 145 -3.88 18.44 24.84
N GLY A 146 -3.21 19.09 25.78
CA GLY A 146 -3.38 18.88 27.23
C GLY A 146 -4.68 19.44 27.82
N GLU A 147 -5.53 20.15 27.02
CA GLU A 147 -6.79 20.76 27.43
C GLU A 147 -7.95 20.17 26.63
N ALA A 148 -9.19 20.50 27.07
CA ALA A 148 -10.36 20.15 26.28
C ALA A 148 -10.34 20.87 24.93
N ILE A 149 -10.58 20.11 23.86
CA ILE A 149 -10.53 20.65 22.48
C ILE A 149 -11.67 21.62 22.24
N VAL A 150 -12.84 21.32 22.80
CA VAL A 150 -14.03 22.16 22.73
C VAL A 150 -14.36 22.74 24.12
N GLY A 151 -14.39 24.04 24.24
CA GLY A 151 -14.65 24.74 25.49
C GLY A 151 -16.12 24.64 25.95
N GLY A 152 -17.05 24.48 25.03
CA GLY A 152 -18.48 24.31 25.26
C GLY A 152 -18.97 22.87 25.15
N ASN A 153 -20.18 22.71 24.61
CA ASN A 153 -20.79 21.40 24.36
C ASN A 153 -20.40 20.84 23.00
N VAL A 154 -20.38 19.53 22.89
CA VAL A 154 -20.18 18.82 21.62
C VAL A 154 -21.40 17.98 21.30
N VAL A 155 -21.91 18.12 20.08
CA VAL A 155 -22.97 17.27 19.53
C VAL A 155 -22.41 16.58 18.28
N LEU A 156 -22.37 15.26 18.31
CA LEU A 156 -21.92 14.40 17.24
C LEU A 156 -23.12 13.61 16.73
N ALA A 157 -23.50 13.84 15.50
CA ALA A 157 -24.63 13.16 14.86
C ALA A 157 -24.29 11.73 14.47
N GLU A 158 -25.32 10.91 14.26
CA GLU A 158 -25.15 9.59 13.64
C GLU A 158 -24.49 9.73 12.26
N GLY A 159 -23.51 8.88 11.96
CA GLY A 159 -22.75 8.92 10.70
C GLY A 159 -21.70 10.04 10.63
N SER A 160 -21.48 10.79 11.70
CA SER A 160 -20.35 11.73 11.79
C SER A 160 -19.05 11.01 12.12
N TYR A 161 -17.91 11.70 11.92
CA TYR A 161 -16.57 11.16 12.15
C TYR A 161 -15.78 12.08 13.09
N LEU A 162 -14.98 11.46 13.95
CA LEU A 162 -13.96 12.14 14.73
C LEU A 162 -12.59 11.57 14.35
N GLY A 163 -11.78 12.34 13.64
CA GLY A 163 -10.41 11.97 13.29
C GLY A 163 -9.45 12.31 14.43
N VAL A 164 -8.68 11.35 14.88
CA VAL A 164 -7.67 11.54 15.93
C VAL A 164 -6.30 11.38 15.34
N VAL A 165 -5.47 12.42 15.42
CA VAL A 165 -4.07 12.40 15.02
C VAL A 165 -3.14 12.31 16.23
N ASN A 166 -1.94 11.81 16.03
CA ASN A 166 -0.98 11.44 17.08
C ASN A 166 -1.59 10.41 18.05
N SER A 167 -2.41 9.51 17.53
CA SER A 167 -3.13 8.55 18.34
C SER A 167 -2.20 7.58 19.04
N SER A 168 -2.40 7.44 20.32
CA SER A 168 -1.70 6.49 21.21
C SER A 168 -2.68 5.96 22.26
N VAL A 169 -2.33 4.88 22.91
CA VAL A 169 -3.14 4.33 24.03
C VAL A 169 -3.28 5.39 25.13
N GLY A 170 -4.51 5.67 25.51
CA GLY A 170 -4.83 6.65 26.55
C GLY A 170 -6.15 7.35 26.31
N GLU A 171 -6.43 8.38 27.11
CA GLU A 171 -7.63 9.21 26.96
C GLU A 171 -7.27 10.70 26.96
N PHE A 172 -8.09 11.49 26.28
CA PHE A 172 -7.96 12.94 26.28
C PHE A 172 -9.34 13.62 26.29
N LYS A 173 -9.39 14.86 26.78
CA LYS A 173 -10.66 15.60 26.89
C LYS A 173 -11.10 16.14 25.54
N LEU A 174 -12.31 15.74 25.14
CA LEU A 174 -12.98 16.27 23.95
C LEU A 174 -13.67 17.61 24.24
N ALA A 175 -14.37 17.71 25.38
CA ALA A 175 -15.14 18.90 25.72
C ALA A 175 -15.07 19.27 27.19
N SER A 176 -15.23 20.56 27.50
CA SER A 176 -15.47 21.04 28.87
C SER A 176 -16.94 20.95 29.26
N GLY A 177 -17.84 21.18 28.30
CA GLY A 177 -19.29 21.07 28.48
C GLY A 177 -19.80 19.63 28.41
N THR A 178 -20.95 19.43 27.78
CA THR A 178 -21.54 18.10 27.57
C THR A 178 -21.06 17.51 26.24
N VAL A 179 -20.99 16.18 26.16
CA VAL A 179 -20.80 15.46 24.90
C VAL A 179 -22.06 14.63 24.64
N THR A 180 -22.66 14.85 23.48
CA THR A 180 -23.78 14.04 22.98
C THR A 180 -23.25 13.29 21.77
N ASP A 181 -23.12 11.98 21.89
CA ASP A 181 -22.70 11.10 20.82
C ASP A 181 -23.85 10.21 20.37
N ASN A 182 -24.21 10.28 19.07
CA ASN A 182 -25.32 9.54 18.49
C ASN A 182 -24.84 8.44 17.53
N GLY A 183 -23.62 7.96 17.68
CA GLY A 183 -23.05 6.92 16.83
C GLY A 183 -21.97 7.44 15.89
N THR A 184 -21.06 8.23 16.42
CA THR A 184 -19.90 8.75 15.71
C THR A 184 -18.83 7.67 15.55
N GLU A 185 -18.26 7.58 14.37
CA GLU A 185 -17.06 6.75 14.14
C GLU A 185 -15.80 7.53 14.51
N VAL A 186 -14.97 6.95 15.36
CA VAL A 186 -13.65 7.52 15.69
C VAL A 186 -12.60 6.87 14.80
N VAL A 187 -11.98 7.69 13.95
CA VAL A 187 -10.92 7.29 13.02
C VAL A 187 -9.58 7.77 13.56
N THR A 188 -8.61 6.88 13.69
CA THR A 188 -7.28 7.21 14.18
C THR A 188 -6.26 7.22 13.03
N ASP A 189 -5.16 7.96 13.20
CA ASP A 189 -4.04 7.98 12.24
C ASP A 189 -3.10 6.77 12.37
N ASN A 190 -3.30 5.95 13.39
CA ASN A 190 -2.53 4.74 13.66
C ASN A 190 -3.46 3.51 13.62
N PRO A 191 -3.26 2.56 12.70
CA PRO A 191 -4.12 1.39 12.56
C PRO A 191 -4.09 0.43 13.76
N PHE A 192 -3.09 0.55 14.64
CA PHE A 192 -3.02 -0.18 15.91
C PHE A 192 -3.85 0.44 17.03
N ILE A 193 -4.51 1.57 16.76
CA ILE A 193 -5.27 2.29 17.77
C ILE A 193 -6.74 2.36 17.36
N GLN A 194 -7.61 1.85 18.21
CA GLN A 194 -9.06 2.02 18.09
C GLN A 194 -9.53 3.09 19.05
N GLY A 195 -10.16 4.12 18.50
CA GLY A 195 -10.76 5.19 19.28
C GLY A 195 -12.24 4.96 19.59
N SER A 196 -12.70 5.48 20.72
CA SER A 196 -14.11 5.52 21.09
C SER A 196 -14.42 6.76 21.93
N ILE A 197 -15.68 7.19 21.93
CA ILE A 197 -16.13 8.36 22.71
C ILE A 197 -16.75 7.89 24.01
N ASN A 198 -16.27 8.46 25.12
CA ASN A 198 -16.92 8.35 26.42
C ASN A 198 -17.66 9.66 26.71
N ALA A 199 -18.95 9.71 26.36
CA ALA A 199 -19.76 10.90 26.51
C ALA A 199 -19.96 11.32 28.00
N ALA A 200 -19.98 10.35 28.93
CA ALA A 200 -20.13 10.63 30.36
C ALA A 200 -18.93 11.39 30.93
N ASP A 201 -17.72 10.95 30.58
CA ASP A 201 -16.47 11.56 31.04
C ASP A 201 -15.98 12.68 30.09
N LYS A 202 -16.65 12.84 28.93
CA LYS A 202 -16.37 13.87 27.93
C LYS A 202 -14.99 13.67 27.30
N THR A 203 -14.58 12.44 27.15
CA THR A 203 -13.25 12.05 26.65
C THR A 203 -13.36 11.22 25.38
N VAL A 204 -12.28 11.20 24.65
CA VAL A 204 -11.97 10.17 23.64
C VAL A 204 -11.02 9.18 24.29
N VAL A 205 -11.34 7.90 24.16
CA VAL A 205 -10.56 6.79 24.74
C VAL A 205 -9.96 5.99 23.59
N ASN A 206 -8.66 5.94 23.52
CA ASN A 206 -7.89 5.19 22.54
C ASN A 206 -7.30 3.91 23.18
N LYS A 207 -7.57 2.78 22.54
CA LYS A 207 -7.09 1.45 22.97
C LYS A 207 -6.25 0.81 21.88
N LEU A 208 -5.36 -0.10 22.29
CA LEU A 208 -4.61 -0.93 21.34
C LEU A 208 -5.56 -1.89 20.60
N ASP A 209 -5.50 -1.91 19.30
CA ASP A 209 -6.13 -2.89 18.40
C ASP A 209 -5.06 -3.54 17.52
N ALA A 210 -4.46 -4.60 18.05
CA ALA A 210 -3.37 -5.29 17.38
C ALA A 210 -3.85 -6.02 16.10
N GLU A 211 -5.08 -6.50 16.07
CA GLU A 211 -5.61 -7.25 14.93
C GLU A 211 -5.82 -6.36 13.71
N SER A 212 -6.46 -5.21 13.89
CA SER A 212 -6.63 -4.23 12.79
C SER A 212 -5.30 -3.70 12.29
N GLY A 213 -4.36 -3.42 13.21
CA GLY A 213 -3.03 -2.95 12.84
C GLY A 213 -2.25 -3.97 12.02
N LEU A 214 -2.30 -5.24 12.40
CA LEU A 214 -1.67 -6.34 11.65
C LEU A 214 -2.32 -6.54 10.28
N GLY A 215 -3.66 -6.49 10.21
CA GLY A 215 -4.37 -6.55 8.94
C GLY A 215 -3.98 -5.41 7.99
N ALA A 216 -3.79 -4.20 8.51
CA ALA A 216 -3.30 -3.07 7.72
C ALA A 216 -1.88 -3.31 7.20
N ILE A 217 -0.97 -3.87 8.01
CA ILE A 217 0.39 -4.22 7.56
C ILE A 217 0.34 -5.26 6.43
N ALA A 218 -0.42 -6.34 6.59
CA ALA A 218 -0.59 -7.33 5.52
C ALA A 218 -1.14 -6.71 4.23
N SER A 219 -2.04 -5.73 4.37
CA SER A 219 -2.64 -4.99 3.25
C SER A 219 -1.65 -4.10 2.49
N THR A 220 -0.46 -3.83 3.04
CA THR A 220 0.61 -3.14 2.29
C THR A 220 1.18 -4.00 1.16
N GLY A 221 1.09 -5.31 1.31
CA GLY A 221 1.54 -6.30 0.34
C GLY A 221 3.05 -6.35 0.10
N VAL A 222 3.88 -5.72 0.92
CA VAL A 222 5.34 -5.61 0.70
C VAL A 222 5.97 -6.98 0.48
N GLN A 223 5.79 -7.92 1.41
CA GLN A 223 6.37 -9.26 1.33
C GLN A 223 5.73 -10.10 0.21
N ALA A 224 4.41 -10.04 0.10
CA ALA A 224 3.66 -10.81 -0.89
C ALA A 224 4.04 -10.42 -2.33
N MET A 225 4.17 -9.11 -2.61
CA MET A 225 4.50 -8.62 -3.95
C MET A 225 5.98 -8.81 -4.29
N ALA A 226 6.89 -8.67 -3.34
CA ALA A 226 8.30 -9.01 -3.53
C ALA A 226 8.44 -10.49 -3.91
N ARG A 227 7.79 -11.38 -3.15
CA ARG A 227 7.76 -12.82 -3.48
C ARG A 227 7.10 -13.09 -4.84
N ARG A 228 6.04 -12.34 -5.20
CA ARG A 228 5.38 -12.50 -6.50
C ARG A 228 6.31 -12.13 -7.65
N ALA A 229 7.04 -11.04 -7.55
CA ALA A 229 8.04 -10.63 -8.54
C ALA A 229 9.17 -11.67 -8.69
N ASP A 230 9.68 -12.22 -7.57
CA ASP A 230 10.66 -13.32 -7.57
C ASP A 230 10.09 -14.59 -8.22
N PHE A 231 8.84 -14.92 -7.97
CA PHE A 231 8.15 -16.04 -8.60
C PHE A 231 8.04 -15.89 -10.12
N VAL A 232 7.63 -14.71 -10.61
CA VAL A 232 7.53 -14.43 -12.06
C VAL A 232 8.89 -14.56 -12.74
N MET A 233 9.96 -14.06 -12.13
CA MET A 233 11.33 -14.20 -12.63
C MET A 233 11.77 -15.67 -12.70
N THR A 234 11.54 -16.42 -11.63
CA THR A 234 11.86 -17.85 -11.54
C THR A 234 11.08 -18.65 -12.59
N GLU A 235 9.79 -18.39 -12.75
CA GLU A 235 8.96 -19.06 -13.75
C GLU A 235 9.40 -18.72 -15.18
N THR A 236 9.85 -17.49 -15.44
CA THR A 236 10.40 -17.12 -16.75
C THR A 236 11.66 -17.91 -17.06
N VAL A 237 12.60 -18.03 -16.12
CA VAL A 237 13.82 -18.87 -16.27
C VAL A 237 13.42 -20.36 -16.37
N ALA A 238 12.43 -20.83 -15.61
CA ALA A 238 11.93 -22.19 -15.67
C ALA A 238 11.38 -22.55 -17.04
N ASN A 239 10.57 -21.67 -17.61
CA ASN A 239 10.02 -21.85 -18.95
C ASN A 239 11.13 -21.82 -20.01
N ARG A 240 12.12 -20.92 -19.85
CA ARG A 240 13.28 -20.82 -20.76
C ARG A 240 14.13 -22.08 -20.76
N THR A 241 14.31 -22.71 -19.62
CA THR A 241 15.16 -23.89 -19.45
C THR A 241 14.41 -25.22 -19.56
N SER A 242 13.13 -25.22 -19.92
CA SER A 242 12.31 -26.43 -20.09
C SER A 242 12.84 -27.31 -21.22
N LEU A 243 12.75 -28.64 -21.06
CA LEU A 243 13.23 -29.62 -22.03
C LEU A 243 12.52 -29.55 -23.39
N ASP A 244 11.25 -29.14 -23.42
CA ASP A 244 10.49 -28.98 -24.66
C ASP A 244 10.82 -27.68 -25.42
N GLN A 245 11.69 -26.83 -24.88
CA GLN A 245 12.12 -25.62 -25.58
C GLN A 245 13.26 -25.91 -26.55
N PRO A 246 13.19 -25.43 -27.80
CA PRO A 246 14.28 -25.60 -28.75
C PRO A 246 15.51 -24.85 -28.23
N MET A 247 16.60 -25.59 -28.01
CA MET A 247 17.90 -25.05 -27.68
C MET A 247 18.76 -25.09 -28.96
N HIS A 248 19.25 -23.93 -29.36
CA HIS A 248 20.24 -23.84 -30.42
C HIS A 248 21.64 -23.80 -29.79
N ALA A 249 22.59 -24.51 -30.44
CA ALA A 249 24.00 -24.35 -30.09
C ALA A 249 24.41 -22.89 -30.34
N GLY A 250 25.24 -22.33 -29.46
CA GLY A 250 25.68 -20.93 -29.57
C GLY A 250 25.02 -20.01 -28.54
N VAL A 251 25.02 -18.73 -28.85
CA VAL A 251 24.46 -17.69 -27.96
C VAL A 251 22.98 -17.48 -28.27
N ASN A 252 22.15 -17.46 -27.25
CA ASN A 252 20.76 -17.13 -27.37
C ASN A 252 20.47 -15.84 -26.55
N LEU A 253 19.79 -14.88 -27.15
CA LEU A 253 19.24 -13.73 -26.48
C LEU A 253 17.72 -13.84 -26.43
N TRP A 254 17.10 -13.44 -25.33
CA TRP A 254 15.67 -13.53 -25.15
C TRP A 254 15.13 -12.39 -24.30
N ALA A 255 13.87 -12.08 -24.50
CA ALA A 255 13.15 -11.09 -23.72
C ALA A 255 11.69 -11.54 -23.54
N ASP A 256 11.15 -11.33 -22.34
CA ASP A 256 9.75 -11.59 -21.99
C ASP A 256 9.16 -10.35 -21.35
N VAL A 257 7.90 -10.02 -21.69
CA VAL A 257 7.10 -9.02 -21.03
C VAL A 257 5.83 -9.69 -20.54
N SER A 258 5.50 -9.50 -19.27
CA SER A 258 4.29 -10.05 -18.66
C SER A 258 3.53 -8.98 -17.91
N GLY A 259 2.21 -9.15 -17.86
CA GLY A 259 1.32 -8.35 -17.02
C GLY A 259 0.36 -9.27 -16.28
N GLU A 260 0.05 -8.92 -15.05
CA GLU A 260 -0.86 -9.70 -14.24
C GLU A 260 -1.63 -8.84 -13.25
N ARG A 261 -2.81 -9.36 -12.86
CA ARG A 261 -3.55 -8.93 -11.68
C ARG A 261 -3.40 -10.01 -10.61
N TYR A 262 -3.04 -9.60 -9.43
CA TYR A 262 -2.92 -10.44 -8.25
C TYR A 262 -3.85 -9.92 -7.15
N GLU A 263 -4.61 -10.80 -6.52
CA GLU A 263 -5.54 -10.46 -5.44
C GLU A 263 -5.27 -11.38 -4.24
N ALA A 264 -5.42 -10.83 -3.05
CA ALA A 264 -5.37 -11.55 -1.77
C ALA A 264 -6.54 -11.06 -0.91
N ASP A 265 -7.59 -11.91 -0.76
CA ASP A 265 -8.86 -11.48 -0.18
C ASP A 265 -9.07 -11.93 1.27
N LYS A 266 -8.28 -12.89 1.75
CA LYS A 266 -8.51 -13.55 3.05
C LYS A 266 -7.21 -13.78 3.80
N LEU A 267 -6.34 -12.78 3.82
CA LEU A 267 -5.23 -12.77 4.76
C LEU A 267 -5.77 -12.65 6.19
N ASP A 268 -5.09 -13.21 7.16
CA ASP A 268 -5.46 -13.11 8.57
C ASP A 268 -5.72 -11.65 8.97
N ASN A 269 -6.55 -11.46 10.00
CA ASN A 269 -6.88 -10.16 10.57
C ASN A 269 -7.43 -9.15 9.53
N ASN A 270 -8.21 -9.61 8.57
CA ASN A 270 -8.82 -8.82 7.50
C ASN A 270 -7.82 -8.12 6.56
N GLY A 271 -6.58 -8.58 6.48
CA GLY A 271 -5.65 -8.14 5.45
C GLY A 271 -6.17 -8.51 4.06
N SER A 272 -6.25 -7.54 3.15
CA SER A 272 -6.62 -7.78 1.77
C SER A 272 -6.05 -6.71 0.85
N PHE A 273 -5.76 -7.10 -0.39
CA PHE A 273 -5.32 -6.15 -1.41
C PHE A 273 -5.50 -6.71 -2.82
N ARG A 274 -5.48 -5.79 -3.79
CA ARG A 274 -5.38 -6.09 -5.22
C ARG A 274 -4.20 -5.34 -5.79
N ALA A 275 -3.41 -6.01 -6.64
CA ALA A 275 -2.28 -5.43 -7.34
C ALA A 275 -2.38 -5.68 -8.84
N ASP A 276 -2.11 -4.67 -9.65
CA ASP A 276 -1.84 -4.78 -11.08
C ASP A 276 -0.34 -4.62 -11.28
N ALA A 277 0.31 -5.58 -11.92
CA ALA A 277 1.77 -5.62 -12.09
C ALA A 277 2.18 -5.87 -13.54
N ALA A 278 3.31 -5.31 -13.93
CA ALA A 278 3.95 -5.55 -15.22
C ALA A 278 5.44 -5.84 -15.00
N TYR A 279 5.98 -6.81 -15.74
CA TYR A 279 7.39 -7.20 -15.64
C TYR A 279 7.99 -7.29 -17.03
N ALA A 280 9.24 -6.88 -17.15
CA ALA A 280 10.08 -7.08 -18.33
C ALA A 280 11.35 -7.84 -17.92
N THR A 281 11.61 -8.97 -18.55
CA THR A 281 12.79 -9.80 -18.28
C THR A 281 13.63 -9.93 -19.54
N PHE A 282 14.92 -9.69 -19.44
CA PHE A 282 15.88 -9.83 -20.51
C PHE A 282 16.95 -10.82 -20.10
N GLY A 283 17.30 -11.73 -21.00
CA GLY A 283 18.32 -12.72 -20.67
C GLY A 283 19.10 -13.18 -21.87
N GLY A 284 20.20 -13.85 -21.54
CA GLY A 284 21.03 -14.52 -22.51
C GLY A 284 21.59 -15.80 -21.93
N ASP A 285 21.76 -16.80 -22.79
CA ASP A 285 22.37 -18.06 -22.43
C ASP A 285 23.26 -18.60 -23.57
N VAL A 286 24.20 -19.43 -23.18
CA VAL A 286 25.13 -20.06 -24.10
C VAL A 286 25.36 -21.51 -23.72
N GLU A 287 25.48 -22.37 -24.69
CA GLU A 287 25.96 -23.72 -24.47
C GLU A 287 27.49 -23.71 -24.25
N VAL A 288 27.91 -23.89 -23.00
CA VAL A 288 29.32 -23.83 -22.58
C VAL A 288 30.06 -25.13 -22.92
N LEU A 289 29.35 -26.25 -22.77
CA LEU A 289 29.78 -27.59 -23.12
C LEU A 289 28.58 -28.35 -23.68
N GLU A 290 28.78 -29.41 -24.42
CA GLU A 290 27.71 -30.24 -24.97
C GLU A 290 26.66 -30.56 -23.89
N GLY A 291 25.42 -30.08 -24.08
CA GLY A 291 24.29 -30.23 -23.18
C GLY A 291 24.40 -29.44 -21.86
N LEU A 292 25.42 -28.59 -21.65
CA LEU A 292 25.54 -27.69 -20.52
C LEU A 292 25.32 -26.24 -20.97
N THR A 293 24.22 -25.67 -20.59
CA THR A 293 23.88 -24.27 -20.85
C THR A 293 24.01 -23.44 -19.58
N ALA A 294 24.59 -22.25 -19.69
CA ALA A 294 24.61 -21.26 -18.62
C ALA A 294 24.03 -19.92 -19.11
N GLY A 295 23.37 -19.17 -18.24
CA GLY A 295 22.75 -17.92 -18.61
C GLY A 295 22.55 -16.97 -17.45
N LEU A 296 22.21 -15.74 -17.83
CA LEU A 296 21.85 -14.65 -16.92
C LEU A 296 20.51 -14.03 -17.38
N ALA A 297 19.72 -13.57 -16.42
CA ALA A 297 18.48 -12.84 -16.65
C ALA A 297 18.41 -11.62 -15.73
N LEU A 298 17.91 -10.51 -16.27
CA LEU A 298 17.61 -9.28 -15.58
C LEU A 298 16.11 -9.03 -15.66
N GLN A 299 15.48 -8.67 -14.55
CA GLN A 299 14.06 -8.30 -14.50
C GLN A 299 13.90 -6.87 -14.00
N TYR A 300 12.99 -6.17 -14.59
CA TYR A 300 12.39 -4.93 -14.10
C TYR A 300 10.89 -5.16 -13.94
N GLY A 301 10.33 -4.70 -12.84
CA GLY A 301 8.90 -4.79 -12.58
C GLY A 301 8.35 -3.50 -11.98
N ASP A 302 7.11 -3.21 -12.31
CA ASP A 302 6.32 -2.11 -11.79
C ASP A 302 4.94 -2.63 -11.39
N ALA A 303 4.47 -2.28 -10.19
CA ALA A 303 3.16 -2.69 -9.73
C ALA A 303 2.49 -1.59 -8.89
N SER A 304 1.17 -1.52 -8.99
CA SER A 304 0.34 -0.66 -8.17
C SER A 304 -0.65 -1.51 -7.38
N LEU A 305 -0.58 -1.41 -6.07
CA LEU A 305 -1.39 -2.15 -5.13
C LEU A 305 -2.39 -1.22 -4.44
N ARG A 306 -3.57 -1.73 -4.15
CA ARG A 306 -4.63 -1.04 -3.38
C ARG A 306 -5.32 -2.02 -2.45
N SER A 307 -5.59 -1.55 -1.22
CA SER A 307 -6.47 -2.23 -0.26
C SER A 307 -7.72 -1.41 -0.04
N ASP A 308 -8.89 -2.02 -0.26
CA ASP A 308 -10.18 -1.35 -0.05
C ASP A 308 -10.53 -1.26 1.45
N VAL A 309 -10.01 -2.18 2.26
CA VAL A 309 -10.30 -2.25 3.71
C VAL A 309 -9.58 -1.15 4.48
N SER A 310 -8.34 -0.85 4.12
CA SER A 310 -7.47 0.07 4.88
C SER A 310 -7.18 1.37 4.13
N GLY A 311 -7.68 1.53 2.89
CA GLY A 311 -7.38 2.67 2.04
C GLY A 311 -5.88 2.81 1.69
N ILE A 312 -5.13 1.72 1.83
CA ILE A 312 -3.70 1.67 1.55
C ILE A 312 -3.48 1.59 0.05
N LYS A 313 -2.48 2.34 -0.43
CA LYS A 313 -1.89 2.21 -1.76
C LYS A 313 -0.41 1.95 -1.60
N ASN A 314 0.14 1.12 -2.48
CA ASN A 314 1.57 0.86 -2.54
C ASN A 314 2.00 0.86 -4.01
N ASP A 315 2.86 1.80 -4.39
CA ASP A 315 3.51 1.83 -5.70
C ASP A 315 4.86 1.13 -5.57
N ILE A 316 5.05 0.09 -6.38
CA ILE A 316 6.14 -0.88 -6.20
C ILE A 316 7.00 -0.92 -7.46
N THR A 317 8.30 -0.74 -7.29
CA THR A 317 9.28 -0.96 -8.35
C THR A 317 10.21 -2.10 -7.96
N SER A 318 10.45 -3.06 -8.85
CA SER A 318 11.31 -4.21 -8.56
C SER A 318 12.42 -4.40 -9.61
N TYR A 319 13.56 -4.90 -9.14
CA TYR A 319 14.74 -5.22 -9.93
C TYR A 319 15.24 -6.61 -9.56
N GLY A 320 15.46 -7.46 -10.55
CA GLY A 320 15.92 -8.84 -10.33
C GLY A 320 17.11 -9.21 -11.18
N LEU A 321 17.96 -10.08 -10.64
CA LEU A 321 19.05 -10.72 -11.34
C LEU A 321 19.02 -12.22 -11.03
N THR A 322 19.07 -13.06 -12.08
CA THR A 322 19.16 -14.51 -11.93
C THR A 322 20.33 -15.05 -12.77
N ALA A 323 21.17 -15.83 -12.14
CA ALA A 323 22.15 -16.69 -12.83
C ALA A 323 21.63 -18.13 -12.82
N TYR A 324 21.69 -18.82 -13.94
CA TYR A 324 21.25 -20.20 -14.05
C TYR A 324 22.17 -21.05 -14.91
N ALA A 325 22.20 -22.34 -14.61
CA ALA A 325 22.90 -23.33 -15.44
C ALA A 325 22.09 -24.63 -15.48
N GLY A 326 22.04 -25.25 -16.65
CA GLY A 326 21.30 -26.49 -16.88
C GLY A 326 22.11 -27.50 -17.64
N LYS A 327 22.17 -28.75 -17.13
CA LYS A 327 22.82 -29.89 -17.80
C LYS A 327 21.78 -30.91 -18.24
N SER A 328 21.79 -31.24 -19.52
CA SER A 328 20.95 -32.28 -20.12
C SER A 328 21.68 -33.64 -20.13
N PHE A 329 20.93 -34.70 -19.85
CA PHE A 329 21.36 -36.07 -19.78
C PHE A 329 20.34 -36.95 -20.57
N GLY A 330 20.35 -36.81 -21.90
CA GLY A 330 19.33 -37.42 -22.75
C GLY A 330 17.94 -36.82 -22.49
N ALA A 331 16.99 -37.61 -22.02
CA ALA A 331 15.65 -37.18 -21.70
C ALA A 331 15.51 -36.44 -20.34
N ALA A 332 16.58 -36.38 -19.55
CA ALA A 332 16.58 -35.69 -18.25
C ALA A 332 17.39 -34.39 -18.31
N LYS A 333 17.04 -33.43 -17.48
CA LYS A 333 17.76 -32.17 -17.29
C LYS A 333 17.73 -31.74 -15.85
N ILE A 334 18.85 -31.25 -15.35
CA ILE A 334 18.95 -30.61 -14.05
C ILE A 334 19.34 -29.16 -14.28
N VAL A 335 18.63 -28.24 -13.61
CA VAL A 335 18.87 -26.78 -13.68
C VAL A 335 19.10 -26.27 -12.26
N GLY A 336 20.20 -25.57 -12.05
CA GLY A 336 20.49 -24.79 -10.86
C GLY A 336 20.31 -23.31 -11.12
N GLU A 337 19.89 -22.56 -10.11
CA GLU A 337 19.69 -21.12 -10.19
C GLU A 337 20.06 -20.41 -8.89
N LEU A 338 20.56 -19.18 -9.05
CA LEU A 338 20.79 -18.22 -7.97
C LEU A 338 20.12 -16.93 -8.38
N ALA A 339 19.31 -16.33 -7.49
CA ALA A 339 18.62 -15.11 -7.79
C ALA A 339 18.69 -14.10 -6.64
N TRP A 340 18.67 -12.85 -7.03
CA TRP A 340 18.46 -11.71 -6.15
C TRP A 340 17.39 -10.82 -6.75
N LEU A 341 16.51 -10.32 -5.88
CA LEU A 341 15.47 -9.35 -6.23
C LEU A 341 15.39 -8.27 -5.16
N LYS A 342 15.30 -7.02 -5.58
CA LYS A 342 14.97 -5.88 -4.74
C LYS A 342 13.60 -5.34 -5.14
N SER A 343 12.76 -5.02 -4.14
CA SER A 343 11.47 -4.35 -4.29
C SER A 343 11.49 -3.06 -3.49
N GLU A 344 11.23 -1.94 -4.13
CA GLU A 344 11.09 -0.61 -3.53
C GLU A 344 9.60 -0.30 -3.44
N ASN A 345 9.10 0.02 -2.25
CA ASN A 345 7.69 0.21 -1.96
C ASN A 345 7.45 1.64 -1.47
N ASP A 346 6.54 2.37 -2.10
CA ASP A 346 6.08 3.71 -1.70
C ASP A 346 4.63 3.58 -1.20
N ILE A 347 4.49 3.45 0.13
CA ILE A 347 3.21 3.18 0.78
C ILE A 347 2.57 4.48 1.18
N THR A 348 1.31 4.67 0.78
CA THR A 348 0.44 5.77 1.18
C THR A 348 -0.86 5.22 1.73
N ALA A 349 -1.37 5.83 2.81
CA ALA A 349 -2.60 5.41 3.46
C ALA A 349 -3.37 6.61 4.00
N HIS A 350 -4.66 6.42 4.27
CA HIS A 350 -5.45 7.43 5.00
C HIS A 350 -4.94 7.60 6.44
N GLN A 351 -4.42 6.52 7.04
CA GLN A 351 -3.70 6.56 8.30
C GLN A 351 -2.27 7.03 8.03
N THR A 352 -1.95 8.24 8.43
CA THR A 352 -0.65 8.89 8.17
C THR A 352 0.55 8.11 8.72
N ALA A 353 0.34 7.34 9.80
CA ALA A 353 1.37 6.51 10.40
C ALA A 353 1.89 5.37 9.49
N LEU A 354 1.17 5.05 8.40
CA LEU A 354 1.59 4.05 7.40
C LEU A 354 2.25 4.66 6.15
N ASN A 355 2.38 5.98 6.07
CA ASN A 355 3.02 6.63 4.92
C ASN A 355 4.54 6.47 5.02
N GLN A 356 5.11 5.52 4.29
CA GLN A 356 6.56 5.27 4.34
C GLN A 356 7.06 4.58 3.08
N LYS A 357 8.38 4.63 2.91
CA LYS A 357 9.12 3.92 1.87
C LYS A 357 9.87 2.76 2.51
N LEU A 358 9.71 1.58 1.93
CA LEU A 358 10.31 0.35 2.44
C LEU A 358 10.95 -0.42 1.30
N ASP A 359 12.13 -0.96 1.56
CA ASP A 359 12.80 -1.88 0.66
C ASP A 359 12.61 -3.33 1.14
N ALA A 360 12.41 -4.24 0.20
CA ALA A 360 12.45 -5.67 0.44
C ALA A 360 13.45 -6.33 -0.51
N ASN A 361 14.28 -7.23 0.01
CA ASN A 361 15.27 -7.96 -0.75
C ASN A 361 15.00 -9.46 -0.64
N ILE A 362 15.09 -10.19 -1.76
CA ILE A 362 15.01 -11.64 -1.78
C ILE A 362 16.31 -12.22 -2.34
N TYR A 363 16.91 -13.13 -1.61
CA TYR A 363 18.03 -13.95 -2.02
C TYR A 363 17.57 -15.39 -2.13
N SER A 364 17.80 -16.03 -3.26
CA SER A 364 17.32 -17.39 -3.48
C SER A 364 18.35 -18.27 -4.17
N ALA A 365 18.29 -19.56 -3.82
CA ALA A 365 19.04 -20.62 -4.50
C ALA A 365 18.11 -21.81 -4.77
N GLY A 366 18.13 -22.33 -5.96
CA GLY A 366 17.24 -23.41 -6.38
C GLY A 366 17.90 -24.46 -7.26
N VAL A 367 17.32 -25.64 -7.25
CA VAL A 367 17.62 -26.72 -8.18
C VAL A 367 16.33 -27.36 -8.66
N ARG A 368 16.24 -27.69 -9.94
CA ARG A 368 15.10 -28.34 -10.56
C ARG A 368 15.53 -29.48 -11.46
N ALA A 369 14.86 -30.63 -11.33
CA ALA A 369 14.99 -31.77 -12.20
C ALA A 369 13.76 -31.88 -13.12
N GLN A 370 14.00 -32.24 -14.36
CA GLN A 370 12.98 -32.41 -15.41
C GLN A 370 13.23 -33.71 -16.16
N TYR A 371 12.16 -34.32 -16.68
CA TYR A 371 12.25 -35.51 -17.52
C TYR A 371 11.24 -35.39 -18.68
N GLU A 372 11.71 -35.65 -19.93
CA GLU A 372 10.83 -35.68 -21.11
C GLU A 372 10.33 -37.10 -21.37
N LEU A 373 9.02 -37.25 -21.39
CA LEU A 373 8.31 -38.46 -21.80
C LEU A 373 7.60 -38.17 -23.12
N ALA A 374 7.91 -38.94 -24.15
CA ALA A 374 7.28 -38.84 -25.47
C ALA A 374 6.18 -39.91 -25.61
N ALA A 375 4.97 -39.51 -26.05
CA ALA A 375 3.87 -40.41 -26.35
C ALA A 375 3.19 -39.95 -27.65
N GLY A 376 3.52 -40.59 -28.76
CA GLY A 376 3.09 -40.14 -30.10
C GLY A 376 3.69 -38.77 -30.43
N SER A 377 2.83 -37.79 -30.78
CA SER A 377 3.22 -36.41 -31.02
C SER A 377 3.32 -35.55 -29.75
N PHE A 378 2.92 -36.08 -28.60
CA PHE A 378 2.91 -35.34 -27.35
C PHE A 378 4.20 -35.53 -26.57
N LYS A 379 4.64 -34.46 -25.91
CA LYS A 379 5.71 -34.44 -24.95
C LYS A 379 5.15 -34.06 -23.59
N PHE A 380 5.46 -34.84 -22.59
CA PHE A 380 5.13 -34.61 -21.19
C PHE A 380 6.41 -34.34 -20.44
N VAL A 381 6.51 -33.16 -19.81
CA VAL A 381 7.71 -32.77 -19.04
C VAL A 381 7.32 -32.55 -17.58
N PRO A 382 7.27 -33.63 -16.76
CA PRO A 382 7.20 -33.49 -15.33
C PRO A 382 8.48 -32.82 -14.80
N SER A 383 8.32 -31.97 -13.80
CA SER A 383 9.44 -31.38 -13.10
C SER A 383 9.21 -31.31 -11.60
N ILE A 384 10.27 -31.38 -10.83
CA ILE A 384 10.31 -31.16 -9.40
C ILE A 384 11.52 -30.31 -9.06
N GLY A 385 11.34 -29.36 -8.14
CA GLY A 385 12.39 -28.47 -7.69
C GLY A 385 12.48 -28.35 -6.18
N LEU A 386 13.54 -27.76 -5.74
CA LEU A 386 13.75 -27.28 -4.38
C LEU A 386 14.38 -25.90 -4.46
N ARG A 387 13.81 -24.93 -3.79
CA ARG A 387 14.30 -23.54 -3.74
C ARG A 387 14.25 -23.02 -2.31
N VAL A 388 15.33 -22.47 -1.84
CA VAL A 388 15.42 -21.76 -0.56
C VAL A 388 15.50 -20.28 -0.84
N SER A 389 14.69 -19.51 -0.15
CA SER A 389 14.63 -18.06 -0.28
C SER A 389 14.68 -17.40 1.09
N ARG A 390 15.40 -16.29 1.18
CA ARG A 390 15.41 -15.39 2.31
C ARG A 390 14.90 -14.03 1.86
N LEU A 391 13.82 -13.57 2.45
CA LEU A 391 13.22 -12.26 2.25
C LEU A 391 13.59 -11.39 3.43
N GLU A 392 14.30 -10.30 3.18
CA GLU A 392 14.67 -9.27 4.15
C GLU A 392 13.84 -8.02 3.84
N THR A 393 13.16 -7.47 4.84
CA THR A 393 12.34 -6.27 4.70
C THR A 393 12.84 -5.21 5.68
N ASP A 394 12.86 -3.94 5.26
CA ASP A 394 13.18 -2.84 6.15
C ASP A 394 12.20 -2.78 7.34
N ASP A 395 12.70 -2.37 8.50
CA ASP A 395 11.87 -2.19 9.69
C ASP A 395 10.79 -1.13 9.44
N MET A 396 9.54 -1.47 9.72
CA MET A 396 8.41 -0.54 9.68
C MET A 396 8.16 0.04 11.08
N THR A 397 7.89 1.35 11.13
CA THR A 397 7.43 2.00 12.36
C THR A 397 6.05 2.60 12.13
N VAL A 398 5.06 2.19 12.90
CA VAL A 398 3.68 2.65 12.80
C VAL A 398 3.33 3.47 14.05
N GLY A 399 3.41 4.77 13.94
CA GLY A 399 3.35 5.67 15.10
C GLY A 399 4.53 5.40 16.04
N SER A 400 4.25 5.03 17.28
CA SER A 400 5.26 4.64 18.28
C SER A 400 5.55 3.13 18.31
N ILE A 401 4.89 2.33 17.49
CA ILE A 401 4.97 0.87 17.48
C ILE A 401 5.99 0.44 16.43
N LYS A 402 7.06 -0.21 16.87
CA LYS A 402 7.98 -0.88 15.97
C LYS A 402 7.39 -2.21 15.54
N VAL A 403 7.23 -2.37 14.23
CA VAL A 403 6.88 -3.63 13.58
C VAL A 403 8.19 -4.30 13.21
N ASP A 404 8.51 -5.38 13.89
CA ASP A 404 9.60 -6.25 13.50
C ASP A 404 9.05 -7.18 12.40
N GLU A 405 9.26 -6.79 11.15
CA GLU A 405 8.81 -7.58 10.01
C GLU A 405 9.67 -8.84 9.83
N GLY A 406 10.81 -8.87 10.48
CA GLY A 406 11.73 -10.00 10.51
C GLY A 406 12.21 -10.46 9.13
N ASP A 407 13.26 -11.22 9.14
CA ASP A 407 13.70 -11.94 7.95
C ASP A 407 12.86 -13.21 7.81
N LEU A 408 12.18 -13.38 6.67
CA LEU A 408 11.41 -14.57 6.37
C LEU A 408 12.26 -15.55 5.55
N THR A 409 12.48 -16.75 6.10
CA THR A 409 13.16 -17.83 5.37
C THR A 409 12.16 -18.92 5.04
N TYR A 410 12.02 -19.23 3.76
CA TYR A 410 11.10 -20.27 3.29
C TYR A 410 11.72 -21.16 2.23
N VAL A 411 11.20 -22.37 2.16
CA VAL A 411 11.60 -23.40 1.20
C VAL A 411 10.41 -23.73 0.31
N GLN A 412 10.59 -23.64 -0.99
CA GLN A 412 9.60 -23.98 -2.01
C GLN A 412 9.96 -25.30 -2.69
N MET A 413 8.97 -26.12 -2.93
CA MET A 413 9.13 -27.37 -3.66
C MET A 413 8.21 -27.38 -4.90
N PRO A 414 8.54 -26.62 -5.97
CA PRO A 414 7.71 -26.57 -7.16
C PRO A 414 7.62 -27.94 -7.83
N ILE A 415 6.38 -28.40 -8.06
CA ILE A 415 6.07 -29.61 -8.81
C ILE A 415 5.23 -29.17 -10.00
N SER A 416 5.60 -29.54 -11.22
CA SER A 416 4.84 -29.17 -12.40
C SER A 416 4.82 -30.26 -13.46
N LEU A 417 3.80 -30.19 -14.32
CA LEU A 417 3.68 -30.97 -15.54
C LEU A 417 3.41 -30.02 -16.71
N ARG A 418 4.28 -30.04 -17.69
CA ARG A 418 4.05 -29.37 -18.97
C ARG A 418 3.72 -30.41 -20.04
N ILE A 419 2.74 -30.11 -20.88
CA ILE A 419 2.31 -30.90 -22.03
C ILE A 419 2.47 -30.03 -23.27
N SER A 420 3.18 -30.52 -24.27
CA SER A 420 3.38 -29.87 -25.57
C SER A 420 3.47 -30.92 -26.67
N GLY A 421 3.77 -30.55 -27.90
CA GLY A 421 4.10 -31.48 -28.98
C GLY A 421 3.08 -31.63 -30.11
N PHE A 422 1.92 -30.98 -30.04
CA PHE A 422 1.10 -30.81 -31.25
C PHE A 422 1.67 -29.64 -32.05
N GLU A 423 2.34 -29.95 -33.17
CA GLU A 423 2.98 -28.95 -34.01
C GLU A 423 2.20 -28.81 -35.33
N ALA A 424 2.03 -27.59 -35.79
CA ALA A 424 1.39 -27.28 -37.05
C ALA A 424 2.21 -26.25 -37.83
N ASP A 425 2.49 -26.53 -39.08
CA ASP A 425 3.21 -25.59 -39.95
C ASP A 425 2.21 -24.65 -40.65
N ALA A 426 2.44 -23.35 -40.53
CA ALA A 426 1.66 -22.30 -41.14
C ALA A 426 2.57 -21.16 -41.62
N ALA A 427 2.55 -20.87 -42.91
CA ALA A 427 3.29 -19.77 -43.52
C ALA A 427 4.80 -19.73 -43.19
N GLY A 428 5.43 -20.89 -43.08
CA GLY A 428 6.86 -21.02 -42.70
C GLY A 428 7.17 -20.93 -41.22
N TRP A 429 6.14 -20.88 -40.37
CA TRP A 429 6.25 -20.95 -38.93
C TRP A 429 5.77 -22.31 -38.41
N THR A 430 6.49 -22.89 -37.48
CA THR A 430 6.03 -24.04 -36.71
C THR A 430 5.35 -23.55 -35.44
N LEU A 431 4.05 -23.81 -35.33
CA LEU A 431 3.23 -23.44 -34.17
C LEU A 431 3.12 -24.63 -33.23
N ALA A 432 3.37 -24.41 -31.94
CA ALA A 432 3.31 -25.44 -30.91
C ALA A 432 2.55 -24.93 -29.67
N PRO A 433 1.32 -25.38 -29.43
CA PRO A 433 0.62 -25.09 -28.20
C PRO A 433 1.23 -25.87 -27.03
N SER A 434 1.09 -25.33 -25.83
CA SER A 434 1.51 -25.98 -24.59
C SER A 434 0.53 -25.68 -23.45
N PHE A 435 0.49 -26.59 -22.51
CA PHE A 435 -0.24 -26.45 -21.26
C PHE A 435 0.68 -26.84 -20.11
N LYS A 436 0.69 -26.07 -19.02
CA LYS A 436 1.43 -26.38 -17.81
C LYS A 436 0.53 -26.20 -16.60
N VAL A 437 0.64 -27.11 -15.66
CA VAL A 437 0.09 -26.97 -14.31
C VAL A 437 1.25 -27.09 -13.32
N ALA A 438 1.23 -26.24 -12.31
CA ALA A 438 2.24 -26.22 -11.25
C ALA A 438 1.57 -26.09 -9.88
N TYR A 439 2.15 -26.75 -8.89
CA TYR A 439 1.83 -26.63 -7.48
C TYR A 439 3.13 -26.35 -6.74
N VAL A 440 3.14 -25.32 -5.86
CA VAL A 440 4.37 -24.87 -5.21
C VAL A 440 4.19 -24.87 -3.69
N PRO A 441 4.17 -26.08 -3.06
CA PRO A 441 4.14 -26.15 -1.60
C PRO A 441 5.37 -25.40 -1.03
N THR A 442 5.09 -24.57 -0.06
CA THR A 442 6.08 -23.71 0.60
C THR A 442 6.08 -24.00 2.10
N PHE A 443 7.24 -24.03 2.70
CA PHE A 443 7.47 -24.36 4.10
C PHE A 443 8.39 -23.32 4.71
N GLY A 444 8.23 -23.00 6.00
CA GLY A 444 9.05 -22.04 6.72
C GLY A 444 8.26 -20.84 7.18
N ASP A 445 8.92 -19.69 7.20
CA ASP A 445 8.32 -18.47 7.75
C ASP A 445 7.29 -17.88 6.79
N LYS A 446 6.17 -17.45 7.32
CA LYS A 446 5.07 -16.84 6.58
C LYS A 446 4.44 -15.65 7.30
N GLU A 447 4.84 -15.42 8.54
CA GLU A 447 4.20 -14.49 9.48
C GLU A 447 5.13 -13.35 9.85
N VAL A 448 4.60 -12.15 9.96
CA VAL A 448 5.19 -11.04 10.70
C VAL A 448 4.61 -10.99 12.11
N LYS A 449 5.39 -10.50 13.08
CA LYS A 449 5.00 -10.48 14.50
C LYS A 449 5.09 -9.08 15.09
N VAL A 450 4.01 -8.67 15.74
CA VAL A 450 3.93 -7.37 16.42
C VAL A 450 3.24 -7.55 17.75
N LEU A 451 3.85 -7.08 18.84
CA LEU A 451 3.27 -7.09 20.19
C LEU A 451 2.80 -8.49 20.65
N GLY A 452 3.40 -9.56 20.13
CA GLY A 452 3.04 -10.94 20.48
C GLY A 452 1.93 -11.55 19.62
N TYR A 453 1.34 -10.80 18.70
CA TYR A 453 0.41 -11.28 17.67
C TYR A 453 1.16 -11.62 16.39
N SER A 454 0.63 -12.51 15.57
CA SER A 454 1.18 -12.86 14.28
C SER A 454 0.18 -12.62 13.16
N GLN A 455 0.70 -12.35 11.95
CA GLN A 455 -0.05 -12.08 10.74
C GLN A 455 0.58 -12.82 9.57
N ASP A 456 -0.19 -13.65 8.88
CA ASP A 456 0.23 -14.27 7.63
C ASP A 456 0.39 -13.20 6.53
N VAL A 457 1.57 -13.14 5.93
CA VAL A 457 1.89 -12.22 4.82
C VAL A 457 2.26 -12.94 3.53
N LEU A 458 2.42 -14.26 3.55
CA LEU A 458 2.77 -15.08 2.40
C LEU A 458 1.75 -16.21 2.16
N ASP A 459 1.41 -16.44 0.90
CA ASP A 459 0.68 -17.63 0.46
C ASP A 459 1.62 -18.84 0.42
N MET A 460 1.28 -19.93 1.09
CA MET A 460 2.16 -21.08 1.27
C MET A 460 1.97 -22.20 0.25
N SER A 461 0.93 -22.17 -0.56
CA SER A 461 0.62 -23.27 -1.46
C SER A 461 0.03 -22.82 -2.80
N PRO A 462 0.69 -21.92 -3.57
CA PRO A 462 0.15 -21.45 -4.83
C PRO A 462 0.06 -22.56 -5.87
N VAL A 463 -1.04 -22.52 -6.64
CA VAL A 463 -1.29 -23.34 -7.83
C VAL A 463 -1.32 -22.43 -9.04
N GLN A 464 -0.75 -22.87 -10.16
CA GLN A 464 -0.76 -22.12 -11.41
C GLN A 464 -1.08 -23.02 -12.60
N ALA A 465 -1.81 -22.48 -13.57
CA ALA A 465 -2.04 -23.09 -14.87
C ALA A 465 -1.66 -22.11 -15.97
N ASP A 466 -0.85 -22.56 -16.94
CA ASP A 466 -0.39 -21.77 -18.07
C ASP A 466 -0.85 -22.39 -19.39
N PHE A 467 -1.40 -21.57 -20.27
CA PHE A 467 -1.75 -21.93 -21.64
C PHE A 467 -0.86 -21.14 -22.59
N GLY A 468 0.00 -21.83 -23.32
CA GLY A 468 1.00 -21.20 -24.18
C GLY A 468 0.82 -21.55 -25.65
N LEU A 469 1.24 -20.62 -26.51
CA LEU A 469 1.45 -20.83 -27.93
C LEU A 469 2.85 -20.34 -28.30
N ARG A 470 3.64 -21.23 -28.85
CA ARG A 470 4.98 -20.93 -29.39
C ARG A 470 4.93 -20.94 -30.91
N ALA A 471 5.63 -19.99 -31.54
CA ALA A 471 5.85 -19.91 -32.99
C ALA A 471 7.35 -19.84 -33.27
N VAL A 472 7.86 -20.72 -34.11
CA VAL A 472 9.30 -20.83 -34.44
C VAL A 472 9.49 -20.69 -35.95
N ASN A 473 10.45 -19.83 -36.37
CA ASN A 473 10.91 -19.75 -37.75
C ASN A 473 12.45 -19.58 -37.74
N GLY A 474 13.15 -20.66 -38.09
CA GLY A 474 14.62 -20.69 -38.02
C GLY A 474 15.14 -20.36 -36.62
N ASN A 475 15.93 -19.29 -36.53
CA ASN A 475 16.53 -18.83 -35.27
C ASN A 475 15.64 -17.96 -34.41
N LEU A 476 14.46 -17.59 -34.93
CA LEU A 476 13.53 -16.69 -34.24
C LEU A 476 12.39 -17.48 -33.62
N MET A 477 12.06 -17.19 -32.38
CA MET A 477 10.92 -17.76 -31.66
C MET A 477 10.13 -16.67 -30.97
N PHE A 478 8.82 -16.79 -31.04
CA PHE A 478 7.86 -16.02 -30.22
C PHE A 478 7.07 -16.97 -29.31
N ASN A 479 6.68 -16.49 -28.17
CA ASN A 479 5.74 -17.18 -27.28
C ASN A 479 4.71 -16.19 -26.77
N VAL A 480 3.48 -16.69 -26.60
CA VAL A 480 2.38 -16.00 -25.92
C VAL A 480 1.79 -16.98 -24.91
N ASP A 481 1.73 -16.59 -23.65
CA ASP A 481 1.19 -17.41 -22.59
C ASP A 481 0.09 -16.64 -21.82
N MET A 482 -0.97 -17.35 -21.45
CA MET A 482 -1.97 -16.91 -20.47
C MET A 482 -1.73 -17.68 -19.18
N MET A 483 -1.74 -16.97 -18.05
CA MET A 483 -1.45 -17.51 -16.73
C MET A 483 -2.66 -17.34 -15.82
N LEU A 484 -3.03 -18.39 -15.09
CA LEU A 484 -4.06 -18.40 -14.06
C LEU A 484 -3.46 -18.97 -12.79
N GLY A 485 -3.65 -18.32 -11.67
CA GLY A 485 -3.15 -18.79 -10.38
C GLY A 485 -4.15 -18.65 -9.26
N GLY A 486 -3.92 -19.38 -8.20
CA GLY A 486 -4.67 -19.31 -6.96
C GLY A 486 -3.89 -19.97 -5.83
N GLY A 487 -4.33 -19.78 -4.60
CA GLY A 487 -3.68 -20.37 -3.45
C GLY A 487 -4.51 -20.27 -2.18
N GLU A 488 -3.85 -20.47 -1.06
CA GLU A 488 -4.43 -20.27 0.26
C GLU A 488 -4.79 -18.78 0.48
N ALA A 489 -5.48 -18.50 1.56
CA ALA A 489 -5.88 -17.13 1.93
C ALA A 489 -6.67 -16.37 0.85
N GLY A 490 -7.37 -17.08 -0.06
CA GLY A 490 -8.13 -16.45 -1.14
C GLY A 490 -7.28 -15.72 -2.16
N THR A 491 -6.01 -16.11 -2.34
CA THR A 491 -5.15 -15.52 -3.36
C THR A 491 -5.56 -15.99 -4.74
N SER A 492 -5.56 -15.08 -5.70
CA SER A 492 -5.81 -15.37 -7.10
C SER A 492 -4.93 -14.52 -8.01
N SER A 493 -4.63 -15.03 -9.20
CA SER A 493 -3.92 -14.25 -10.23
C SER A 493 -4.41 -14.60 -11.62
N ILE A 494 -4.43 -13.59 -12.48
CA ILE A 494 -4.66 -13.73 -13.91
C ILE A 494 -3.66 -12.84 -14.65
N GLY A 495 -3.01 -13.39 -15.67
CA GLY A 495 -2.00 -12.65 -16.41
C GLY A 495 -1.75 -13.19 -17.79
N GLY A 496 -0.88 -12.48 -18.50
CA GLY A 496 -0.39 -12.86 -19.81
C GLY A 496 1.07 -12.50 -19.99
N LYS A 497 1.75 -13.26 -20.86
CA LYS A 497 3.16 -13.07 -21.18
C LYS A 497 3.37 -13.17 -22.68
N VAL A 498 4.24 -12.31 -23.19
CA VAL A 498 4.74 -12.36 -24.56
C VAL A 498 6.26 -12.37 -24.51
N GLY A 499 6.86 -13.27 -25.27
CA GLY A 499 8.31 -13.39 -25.31
C GLY A 499 8.84 -13.52 -26.72
N VAL A 500 10.12 -13.17 -26.87
CA VAL A 500 10.89 -13.33 -28.09
C VAL A 500 12.26 -13.91 -27.77
N LYS A 501 12.75 -14.79 -28.62
CA LYS A 501 14.08 -15.36 -28.55
C LYS A 501 14.71 -15.33 -29.93
N TYR A 502 16.02 -15.02 -29.96
CA TYR A 502 16.86 -15.13 -31.14
C TYR A 502 18.12 -15.93 -30.82
N ALA A 503 18.43 -16.92 -31.65
CA ALA A 503 19.64 -17.74 -31.58
C ALA A 503 20.64 -17.26 -32.64
N PHE A 504 21.91 -17.10 -32.22
CA PHE A 504 23.00 -16.68 -33.12
C PHE A 504 23.86 -17.87 -33.59
#